data_7b296b2d159947d52a6595d6fe28b906
#
_entry.id   7b296b2d159947d52a6595d6fe28b906
#
_cell.length_a   1.000
_cell.length_b   1.000
_cell.length_c   1.000
_cell.angle_alpha   90.00
_cell.angle_beta   90.00
_cell.angle_gamma   90.00
#
_symmetry.space_group_name_H-M   'P 1'
#
loop_
_entity.id
_entity.type
_entity.pdbx_description
1 polymer ?
#
loop_
_entity_poly.entity_id
_entity_poly.type
_entity_poly.pdbx_seq_one_letter_code
_entity_poly.pdbx_strand_id
1 'polypeptide(L)'
;METTIAIIGGRWKVLILRELLGGVKRFNELHRSLSGITQKMLTQQLREMEDDGIVHREVYQQVPPKVEYSLTPLGQSLEPILAVMHEWGERYLRAVSNRDKDRR
;
A
#
# COMPACT_ATOMS: atom_id res chain seq x y z
N MET A 1 13.44 -2.96 13.42
CA MET A 1 12.35 -3.81 12.91
C MET A 1 10.98 -3.41 13.45
N GLU A 2 10.87 -3.18 14.75
CA GLU A 2 9.59 -2.77 15.36
C GLU A 2 9.04 -1.49 14.75
N THR A 3 9.90 -0.50 14.51
CA THR A 3 9.50 0.76 13.90
C THR A 3 8.94 0.53 12.49
N THR A 4 9.61 -0.28 11.68
CA THR A 4 9.16 -0.59 10.33
C THR A 4 7.80 -1.27 10.35
N ILE A 5 7.61 -2.25 11.24
CA ILE A 5 6.33 -2.94 11.38
C ILE A 5 5.24 -1.96 11.81
N ALA A 6 5.55 -1.02 12.70
CA ALA A 6 4.58 -0.01 13.12
C ALA A 6 4.12 0.88 11.97
N ILE A 7 5.02 1.21 11.04
CA ILE A 7 4.74 2.10 9.91
C ILE A 7 4.01 1.38 8.78
N ILE A 8 4.44 0.18 8.40
CA ILE A 8 3.90 -0.52 7.23
C ILE A 8 3.21 -1.83 7.57
N GLY A 9 3.09 -2.17 8.85
CA GLY A 9 2.46 -3.41 9.28
C GLY A 9 0.97 -3.44 8.98
N GLY A 10 0.40 -4.64 9.05
CA GLY A 10 -0.98 -4.86 8.70
C GLY A 10 -1.16 -5.13 7.21
N ARG A 11 -2.39 -5.46 6.86
CA ARG A 11 -2.71 -5.89 5.50
C ARG A 11 -2.73 -4.73 4.50
N TRP A 12 -3.31 -3.60 4.89
CA TRP A 12 -3.72 -2.59 3.92
C TRP A 12 -2.63 -1.57 3.57
N LYS A 13 -1.77 -1.21 4.52
CA LYS A 13 -0.76 -0.17 4.29
C LYS A 13 0.21 -0.54 3.17
N VAL A 14 0.67 -1.79 3.14
CA VAL A 14 1.55 -2.30 2.08
C VAL A 14 0.86 -2.23 0.73
N LEU A 15 -0.43 -2.60 0.68
CA LEU A 15 -1.20 -2.58 -0.57
C LEU A 15 -1.44 -1.15 -1.06
N ILE A 16 -1.71 -0.22 -0.16
CA ILE A 16 -1.85 1.20 -0.50
C ILE A 16 -0.53 1.74 -1.05
N LEU A 17 0.58 1.42 -0.39
CA LEU A 17 1.91 1.83 -0.85
C LEU A 17 2.18 1.34 -2.27
N ARG A 18 1.87 0.09 -2.55
CA ARG A 18 2.05 -0.49 -3.88
C ARG A 18 1.27 0.29 -4.94
N GLU A 19 0.02 0.64 -4.64
CA GLU A 19 -0.80 1.41 -5.57
C GLU A 19 -0.21 2.81 -5.80
N LEU A 20 0.25 3.46 -4.74
CA LEU A 20 0.81 4.83 -4.84
C LEU A 20 2.20 4.87 -5.46
N LEU A 21 2.93 3.76 -5.46
CA LEU A 21 4.18 3.66 -6.22
C LEU A 21 3.93 3.81 -7.73
N GLY A 22 2.75 3.46 -8.19
CA GLY A 22 2.34 3.63 -9.58
C GLY A 22 1.98 5.07 -9.95
N GLY A 23 1.94 5.98 -8.99
CA GLY A 23 1.64 7.40 -9.22
C GLY A 23 0.55 7.93 -8.32
N VAL A 24 0.17 9.18 -8.57
CA VAL A 24 -0.88 9.87 -7.84
C VAL A 24 -2.23 9.19 -8.05
N LYS A 25 -2.99 9.01 -6.96
CA LYS A 25 -4.30 8.37 -7.00
C LYS A 25 -5.33 9.18 -6.22
N ARG A 26 -6.57 9.15 -6.70
CA ARG A 26 -7.71 9.66 -5.95
C ARG A 26 -8.26 8.58 -5.04
N PHE A 27 -9.01 8.98 -4.03
CA PHE A 27 -9.62 8.06 -3.06
C PHE A 27 -10.40 6.93 -3.75
N ASN A 28 -11.26 7.28 -4.72
CA ASN A 28 -12.07 6.28 -5.40
C ASN A 28 -11.26 5.30 -6.24
N GLU A 29 -10.14 5.76 -6.80
CA GLU A 29 -9.23 4.87 -7.54
C GLU A 29 -8.58 3.85 -6.59
N LEU A 30 -8.12 4.31 -5.43
CA LEU A 30 -7.57 3.42 -4.41
C LEU A 30 -8.61 2.43 -3.91
N HIS A 31 -9.81 2.90 -3.64
CA HIS A 31 -10.89 2.05 -3.14
C HIS A 31 -11.25 0.94 -4.13
N ARG A 32 -11.29 1.27 -5.41
CA ARG A 32 -11.57 0.27 -6.45
C ARG A 32 -10.45 -0.74 -6.62
N SER A 33 -9.21 -0.31 -6.47
CA SER A 33 -8.04 -1.18 -6.63
C SER A 33 -7.83 -2.13 -5.47
N LEU A 34 -8.37 -1.80 -4.29
CA LEU A 34 -8.15 -2.56 -3.06
C LEU A 34 -9.41 -3.34 -2.71
N SER A 35 -9.47 -4.56 -3.23
CA SER A 35 -10.64 -5.44 -3.03
C SER A 35 -10.86 -5.75 -1.56
N GLY A 36 -12.08 -5.49 -1.07
CA GLY A 36 -12.48 -5.86 0.28
C GLY A 36 -12.26 -4.79 1.34
N ILE A 37 -11.60 -3.66 1.01
CA ILE A 37 -11.47 -2.57 1.97
C ILE A 37 -12.74 -1.72 1.98
N THR A 38 -13.21 -1.34 3.17
CA THR A 38 -14.32 -0.39 3.28
C THR A 38 -13.79 1.03 3.14
N GLN A 39 -14.70 1.97 2.81
CA GLN A 39 -14.33 3.40 2.76
C GLN A 39 -13.80 3.89 4.11
N LYS A 40 -14.40 3.43 5.19
CA LYS A 40 -13.97 3.79 6.54
C LYS A 40 -12.55 3.31 6.82
N MET A 41 -12.26 2.07 6.48
CA MET A 41 -10.92 1.49 6.68
C MET A 41 -9.87 2.20 5.84
N LEU A 42 -10.19 2.48 4.58
CA LEU A 42 -9.27 3.18 3.69
C LEU A 42 -8.98 4.59 4.21
N THR A 43 -10.01 5.31 4.64
CA THR A 43 -9.85 6.64 5.23
C THR A 43 -8.92 6.59 6.43
N GLN A 44 -9.13 5.62 7.33
CA GLN A 44 -8.32 5.47 8.53
C GLN A 44 -6.87 5.15 8.21
N GLN A 45 -6.64 4.22 7.29
CA GLN A 45 -5.29 3.84 6.88
C GLN A 45 -4.54 5.01 6.24
N LEU A 46 -5.20 5.76 5.37
CA LEU A 46 -4.59 6.92 4.73
C LEU A 46 -4.24 8.02 5.72
N ARG A 47 -5.09 8.25 6.73
CA ARG A 47 -4.80 9.22 7.81
C ARG A 47 -3.56 8.82 8.60
N GLU A 48 -3.46 7.55 8.97
CA GLU A 48 -2.30 7.05 9.69
C GLU A 48 -1.03 7.21 8.88
N MET A 49 -1.09 6.89 7.59
CA MET A 49 0.05 7.00 6.69
C MET A 49 0.44 8.46 6.44
N GLU A 50 -0.53 9.36 6.40
CA GLU A 50 -0.27 10.80 6.32
C GLU A 50 0.40 11.30 7.60
N ASP A 51 -0.11 10.89 8.76
CA ASP A 51 0.46 11.26 10.06
C ASP A 51 1.89 10.75 10.21
N ASP A 52 2.19 9.58 9.66
CA ASP A 52 3.53 9.01 9.68
C ASP A 52 4.47 9.64 8.64
N GLY A 53 3.97 10.56 7.84
CA GLY A 53 4.80 11.24 6.83
C GLY A 53 5.10 10.42 5.59
N ILE A 54 4.36 9.34 5.36
CA ILE A 54 4.54 8.43 4.22
C ILE A 54 3.70 8.85 3.02
N VAL A 55 2.51 9.37 3.28
CA VAL A 55 1.54 9.77 2.26
C VAL A 55 1.28 11.28 2.37
N HIS A 56 1.23 11.93 1.23
CA HIS A 56 0.82 13.31 1.08
C HIS A 56 -0.61 13.36 0.54
N ARG A 57 -1.43 14.20 1.13
CA ARG A 57 -2.79 14.45 0.67
C ARG A 57 -2.89 15.88 0.17
N GLU A 58 -3.27 16.05 -1.09
CA GLU A 58 -3.44 17.35 -1.72
C GLU A 58 -4.92 17.60 -1.97
N VAL A 59 -5.41 18.71 -1.42
CA VAL A 59 -6.80 19.12 -1.59
C VAL A 59 -6.84 20.30 -2.56
N TYR A 60 -7.57 20.13 -3.66
CA TYR A 60 -7.78 21.20 -4.64
C TYR A 60 -9.14 21.82 -4.40
N GLN A 61 -9.15 23.13 -4.16
CA GLN A 61 -10.39 23.87 -3.95
C GLN A 61 -11.00 24.21 -5.31
N GLN A 62 -11.89 23.35 -5.72
CA GLN A 62 -12.63 23.48 -6.98
C GLN A 62 -14.01 22.86 -6.79
N VAL A 63 -14.87 22.94 -7.81
CA VAL A 63 -16.21 22.36 -7.78
C VAL A 63 -16.31 21.36 -8.92
N PRO A 64 -16.51 20.05 -8.61
CA PRO A 64 -16.46 19.44 -7.28
C PRO A 64 -15.03 19.42 -6.70
N PRO A 65 -14.87 19.36 -5.37
CA PRO A 65 -13.54 19.31 -4.76
C PRO A 65 -12.79 18.06 -5.17
N LYS A 66 -11.47 18.19 -5.30
CA LYS A 66 -10.59 17.13 -5.74
C LYS A 66 -9.55 16.87 -4.66
N VAL A 67 -9.37 15.59 -4.29
CA VAL A 67 -8.36 15.17 -3.33
C VAL A 67 -7.48 14.10 -3.98
N GLU A 68 -6.17 14.31 -3.94
CA GLU A 68 -5.20 13.38 -4.49
C GLU A 68 -4.25 12.90 -3.40
N TYR A 69 -3.85 11.64 -3.49
CA TYR A 69 -2.90 11.00 -2.60
C TYR A 69 -1.65 10.63 -3.38
N SER A 70 -0.49 10.86 -2.78
CA SER A 70 0.80 10.51 -3.36
C SER A 70 1.78 10.13 -2.26
N LEU A 71 2.89 9.49 -2.62
CA LEU A 71 3.93 9.18 -1.66
C LEU A 71 4.84 10.39 -1.47
N THR A 72 5.22 10.63 -0.21
CA THR A 72 6.30 11.57 0.11
C THR A 72 7.64 10.94 -0.30
N PRO A 73 8.75 11.72 -0.31
CA PRO A 73 10.07 11.12 -0.51
C PRO A 73 10.37 9.98 0.48
N LEU A 74 9.93 10.12 1.72
CA LEU A 74 10.08 9.06 2.72
C LEU A 74 9.28 7.82 2.33
N GLY A 75 8.05 8.02 1.85
CA GLY A 75 7.22 6.92 1.34
C GLY A 75 7.85 6.22 0.14
N GLN A 76 8.43 6.99 -0.79
CA GLN A 76 9.13 6.45 -1.95
C GLN A 76 10.32 5.58 -1.53
N SER A 77 10.97 5.89 -0.41
CA SER A 77 12.12 5.13 0.08
C SER A 77 11.75 3.70 0.50
N LEU A 78 10.47 3.40 0.64
CA LEU A 78 10.00 2.04 0.95
C LEU A 78 9.95 1.12 -0.28
N GLU A 79 10.14 1.66 -1.48
CA GLU A 79 10.05 0.87 -2.71
C GLU A 79 10.94 -0.39 -2.72
N PRO A 80 12.24 -0.31 -2.35
CA PRO A 80 13.07 -1.51 -2.32
C PRO A 80 12.57 -2.57 -1.34
N ILE A 81 12.01 -2.15 -0.23
CA ILE A 81 11.46 -3.07 0.79
C ILE A 81 10.27 -3.81 0.21
N LEU A 82 9.36 -3.10 -0.45
CA LEU A 82 8.19 -3.69 -1.07
C LEU A 82 8.58 -4.65 -2.20
N ALA A 83 9.63 -4.32 -2.96
CA ALA A 83 10.13 -5.17 -4.04
C ALA A 83 10.60 -6.52 -3.50
N VAL A 84 11.41 -6.54 -2.44
CA VAL A 84 11.88 -7.80 -1.86
C VAL A 84 10.76 -8.57 -1.17
N MET A 85 9.78 -7.89 -0.59
CA MET A 85 8.60 -8.55 -0.04
C MET A 85 7.83 -9.29 -1.13
N HIS A 86 7.64 -8.64 -2.27
CA HIS A 86 6.97 -9.26 -3.42
C HIS A 86 7.75 -10.47 -3.92
N GLU A 87 9.06 -10.34 -4.11
CA GLU A 87 9.92 -11.43 -4.54
C GLU A 87 9.86 -12.62 -3.59
N TRP A 88 9.89 -12.34 -2.30
CA TRP A 88 9.81 -13.41 -1.31
C TRP A 88 8.48 -14.15 -1.39
N GLY A 89 7.38 -13.41 -1.55
CA GLY A 89 6.05 -14.00 -1.70
C GLY A 89 5.97 -14.94 -2.91
N GLU A 90 6.50 -14.50 -4.04
CA GLU A 90 6.55 -15.31 -5.27
C GLU A 90 7.39 -16.57 -5.06
N ARG A 91 8.55 -16.43 -4.41
CA ARG A 91 9.42 -17.55 -4.08
C ARG A 91 8.72 -18.57 -3.18
N TYR A 92 7.99 -18.06 -2.19
CA TYR A 92 7.23 -18.91 -1.26
C TYR A 92 6.17 -19.71 -2.01
N LEU A 93 5.42 -19.08 -2.90
CA LEU A 93 4.38 -19.76 -3.68
C LEU A 93 4.97 -20.88 -4.56
N ARG A 94 6.13 -20.64 -5.16
CA ARG A 94 6.82 -21.66 -5.95
C ARG A 94 7.28 -22.82 -5.08
N ALA A 95 7.82 -22.53 -3.89
CA ALA A 95 8.29 -23.56 -2.97
C ALA A 95 7.13 -24.45 -2.49
N VAL A 96 5.99 -23.85 -2.16
CA VAL A 96 4.79 -24.58 -1.72
C VAL A 96 4.24 -25.43 -2.86
N SER A 97 4.19 -24.89 -4.08
CA SER A 97 3.72 -25.62 -5.26
C SER A 97 4.61 -26.84 -5.55
N ASN A 98 5.93 -26.68 -5.47
CA ASN A 98 6.87 -27.80 -5.67
C ASN A 98 6.73 -28.85 -4.58
N ARG A 99 6.52 -28.45 -3.33
CA ARG A 99 6.31 -29.38 -2.23
C ARG A 99 5.04 -30.21 -2.41
N ASP A 100 3.97 -29.59 -2.89
CA ASP A 100 2.71 -30.28 -3.17
C ASP A 100 2.87 -31.29 -4.30
N LYS A 101 3.68 -30.96 -5.33
CA LYS A 101 4.00 -31.90 -6.39
C LYS A 101 4.77 -33.11 -5.89
N ASP A 102 5.71 -32.91 -4.98
CA ASP A 102 6.54 -33.98 -4.42
C ASP A 102 5.73 -34.96 -3.57
N ARG A 103 4.58 -34.52 -3.07
CA ARG A 103 3.69 -35.39 -2.27
C ARG A 103 2.84 -36.34 -3.08
N ARG A 104 2.83 -36.19 -4.40
CA ARG A 104 2.05 -37.07 -5.31
C ARG A 104 2.90 -38.28 -5.77
#